data_72cc95ae35e150a1032fe92b3c8bb323
#
_entry.id   72cc95ae35e150a1032fe92b3c8bb323
#
_cell.length_a   1.000
_cell.length_b   1.000
_cell.length_c   1.000
_cell.angle_alpha   90.00
_cell.angle_beta   90.00
_cell.angle_gamma   90.00
#
_symmetry.space_group_name_H-M   'P 1'
#
loop_
_entity.id
_entity.type
_entity.pdbx_description
1 polymer ?
#
loop_
_entity_poly.entity_id
_entity_poly.type
_entity_poly.pdbx_seq_one_letter_code
_entity_poly.pdbx_strand_id
1 'polypeptide(L)'
;MYRLRSFLASAFLTSIICLAGCGEKETVSEKEQPRGYRELLQAYDAGMVYKSAEHKPACCVITFSDNSKLTIFDSAILIHDCTASAPKEVTVSGDWWQVGERILSIRADSSVSDEDAFPVYCYYDRKTLHMYLSNRQHLVFPSVVSDDDLAEEEELARRQNIPVVRIETAGGAGIYDKTNYVRGTITISDPGKLYSDVEELSAPMGIRGRGNSTWGWPKKPWKVKLDEKAEILGMPADKEWALLANYADRTLLRNVVAMKLSEICGFSWTPKMHSVEVYLNNEYQGVYTLCEHKKVSSSRVAIDKKTDFYFEIEENQDETTVWKTSMGVPMMFSEPEVPTPEQFDYVRQLFNDFEKALYSDDVAAYEDYVDVDSFINYYIVQELTKNVDGNFRKSTFLTKEQGKKLEMYHLWDFDLTLGNCGYFDWRVGNGPQNFFIKDFASNCTPGDNWINLMMRDPAFLIKLKSRWDALMPEFEKIPDFIKEQALYLDQAQKRNFQRWNIRESVDWVMFPSLGSYEKEVDYLIDFYTDRLYWLDGAINDL
;
A
#
# COMPACT_ATOMS: atom_id res chain seq x y z
N MET A 1 15.94 -0.81 17.58
CA MET A 1 15.12 0.19 16.89
C MET A 1 15.86 1.46 16.44
N TYR A 2 17.16 1.46 16.24
CA TYR A 2 17.95 2.65 15.82
C TYR A 2 19.03 2.32 14.78
N ARG A 3 18.86 1.26 13.99
CA ARG A 3 19.87 0.85 12.97
C ARG A 3 19.39 0.88 11.51
N LEU A 4 18.13 1.23 11.23
CA LEU A 4 17.58 1.28 9.85
C LEU A 4 17.87 2.58 9.07
N ARG A 5 18.52 3.58 9.64
CA ARG A 5 18.70 4.88 8.97
C ARG A 5 19.95 5.05 8.10
N SER A 6 20.84 4.08 8.02
CA SER A 6 22.11 4.26 7.27
C SER A 6 22.27 3.42 5.99
N PHE A 7 21.34 2.51 5.66
CA PHE A 7 21.53 1.58 4.53
C PHE A 7 20.78 1.92 3.24
N LEU A 8 19.82 2.83 3.25
CA LEU A 8 19.02 3.17 2.06
C LEU A 8 19.67 4.17 1.09
N ALA A 9 20.87 4.66 1.37
CA ALA A 9 21.54 5.65 0.51
C ALA A 9 22.53 5.08 -0.51
N SER A 10 22.83 3.79 -0.51
CA SER A 10 23.91 3.23 -1.36
C SER A 10 23.47 2.35 -2.54
N ALA A 11 22.20 1.98 -2.65
CA ALA A 11 21.72 1.08 -3.72
C ALA A 11 21.15 1.76 -4.97
N PHE A 12 21.24 3.11 -5.11
CA PHE A 12 20.54 3.85 -6.15
C PHE A 12 21.44 4.66 -7.10
N LEU A 13 22.64 4.16 -7.47
CA LEU A 13 23.42 4.85 -8.51
C LEU A 13 24.23 3.88 -9.38
N THR A 14 23.60 3.09 -10.20
CA THR A 14 24.28 2.54 -11.40
C THR A 14 23.28 2.21 -12.49
N SER A 15 22.77 3.21 -13.14
CA SER A 15 22.33 3.15 -14.54
C SER A 15 22.10 4.58 -14.99
N ILE A 16 23.08 5.21 -15.62
CA ILE A 16 22.91 6.21 -16.70
C ILE A 16 24.28 6.75 -17.13
N ILE A 17 24.57 6.53 -18.43
CA ILE A 17 25.33 7.38 -19.33
C ILE A 17 26.85 7.25 -19.39
N CYS A 18 27.29 6.51 -20.40
CA CYS A 18 28.42 6.88 -21.22
C CYS A 18 27.98 7.95 -22.21
N LEU A 19 28.47 9.20 -22.09
CA LEU A 19 28.75 10.05 -23.22
C LEU A 19 29.59 11.28 -22.77
N ALA A 20 30.81 11.30 -23.30
CA ALA A 20 31.62 12.45 -23.67
C ALA A 20 32.04 13.48 -22.61
N GLY A 21 33.33 13.56 -22.42
CA GLY A 21 34.01 14.72 -21.83
C GLY A 21 35.49 14.44 -21.58
N CYS A 22 36.33 14.83 -22.55
CA CYS A 22 37.77 14.88 -22.40
C CYS A 22 38.24 15.71 -21.21
N GLY A 23 39.28 15.23 -20.52
CA GLY A 23 40.21 16.09 -19.80
C GLY A 23 40.27 15.85 -18.32
N GLU A 24 41.19 15.07 -17.95
CA GLU A 24 42.26 15.27 -16.97
C GLU A 24 42.79 13.88 -16.59
N LYS A 25 44.01 13.63 -16.99
CA LYS A 25 44.80 12.52 -16.46
C LYS A 25 45.03 12.85 -14.98
N GLU A 26 44.23 12.28 -14.09
CA GLU A 26 44.69 12.12 -12.72
C GLU A 26 45.95 11.26 -12.76
N THR A 27 47.10 11.87 -12.54
CA THR A 27 48.33 11.16 -12.24
C THR A 27 48.12 10.46 -10.90
N VAL A 28 47.89 9.15 -10.94
CA VAL A 28 47.94 8.27 -9.75
C VAL A 28 49.28 8.50 -9.11
N SER A 29 49.32 9.07 -7.91
CA SER A 29 50.56 9.31 -7.20
C SER A 29 51.27 7.97 -6.92
N GLU A 30 52.59 7.92 -7.03
CA GLU A 30 53.43 6.73 -6.75
C GLU A 30 53.19 6.12 -5.33
N LYS A 31 52.34 6.72 -4.50
CA LYS A 31 52.00 6.25 -3.16
C LYS A 31 50.82 5.23 -3.12
N GLU A 32 50.14 5.00 -4.22
CA GLU A 32 49.02 4.08 -4.35
C GLU A 32 49.35 2.81 -5.16
N GLN A 33 50.61 2.52 -5.39
CA GLN A 33 50.99 1.22 -5.94
C GLN A 33 50.59 0.13 -4.93
N PRO A 34 49.99 -1.01 -5.38
CA PRO A 34 49.63 -2.09 -4.49
C PRO A 34 50.92 -2.60 -3.80
N ARG A 35 51.02 -2.31 -2.53
CA ARG A 35 52.01 -2.94 -1.68
C ARG A 35 51.67 -4.42 -1.68
N GLY A 36 52.63 -5.26 -1.99
CA GLY A 36 52.50 -6.67 -2.32
C GLY A 36 51.43 -7.42 -1.52
N TYR A 37 50.79 -8.39 -2.11
CA TYR A 37 49.66 -9.17 -1.60
C TYR A 37 49.86 -9.80 -0.21
N ARG A 38 51.00 -9.59 0.43
CA ARG A 38 51.26 -9.89 1.83
C ARG A 38 50.22 -9.22 2.76
N GLU A 39 49.84 -7.98 2.50
CA GLU A 39 48.81 -7.28 3.25
C GLU A 39 47.42 -7.90 3.01
N LEU A 40 47.18 -8.43 1.80
CA LEU A 40 45.95 -9.15 1.48
C LEU A 40 45.85 -10.47 2.24
N LEU A 41 46.95 -11.26 2.29
CA LEU A 41 47.02 -12.49 3.04
C LEU A 41 46.86 -12.21 4.56
N GLN A 42 47.49 -11.15 5.06
CA GLN A 42 47.29 -10.73 6.45
C GLN A 42 45.84 -10.36 6.75
N ALA A 43 45.17 -9.70 5.82
CA ALA A 43 43.75 -9.35 5.93
C ALA A 43 42.90 -10.63 5.91
N TYR A 44 43.23 -11.59 5.04
CA TYR A 44 42.53 -12.86 5.00
C TYR A 44 42.72 -13.69 6.28
N ASP A 45 43.95 -13.80 6.77
CA ASP A 45 44.27 -14.50 8.01
C ASP A 45 43.65 -13.82 9.25
N ALA A 46 43.47 -12.52 9.19
CA ALA A 46 42.76 -11.74 10.21
C ALA A 46 41.23 -11.87 10.12
N GLY A 47 40.69 -12.62 9.16
CA GLY A 47 39.24 -12.77 8.96
C GLY A 47 38.53 -11.51 8.48
N MET A 48 39.18 -10.66 7.70
CA MET A 48 38.57 -9.45 7.17
C MET A 48 37.41 -9.78 6.24
N VAL A 49 36.41 -8.90 6.26
CA VAL A 49 35.15 -9.07 5.55
C VAL A 49 35.09 -8.11 4.37
N TYR A 50 34.68 -8.59 3.23
CA TYR A 50 34.44 -7.80 2.01
C TYR A 50 33.25 -6.87 2.21
N LYS A 51 33.43 -5.60 1.83
CA LYS A 51 32.39 -4.56 1.97
C LYS A 51 31.81 -4.13 0.61
N SER A 52 32.67 -3.85 -0.36
CA SER A 52 32.23 -3.42 -1.68
C SER A 52 33.35 -3.53 -2.71
N ALA A 53 32.99 -3.57 -3.99
CA ALA A 53 33.91 -3.41 -5.10
C ALA A 53 33.39 -2.28 -6.02
N GLU A 54 34.33 -1.45 -6.50
CA GLU A 54 34.07 -0.34 -7.40
C GLU A 54 34.91 -0.50 -8.66
N HIS A 55 34.26 -0.73 -9.81
CA HIS A 55 34.93 -0.74 -11.11
C HIS A 55 35.23 0.68 -11.59
N LYS A 56 36.49 0.92 -11.95
CA LYS A 56 36.98 2.15 -12.57
C LYS A 56 37.58 1.84 -13.95
N PRO A 57 37.79 2.81 -14.84
CA PRO A 57 38.23 2.55 -16.23
C PRO A 57 39.55 1.78 -16.40
N ALA A 58 40.38 1.68 -15.36
CA ALA A 58 41.67 1.00 -15.41
C ALA A 58 41.92 0.05 -14.20
N CYS A 59 40.98 -0.02 -13.25
CA CYS A 59 41.15 -0.86 -12.07
C CYS A 59 39.81 -1.16 -11.39
N CYS A 60 39.84 -2.13 -10.45
CA CYS A 60 38.78 -2.36 -9.49
C CYS A 60 39.30 -2.05 -8.08
N VAL A 61 38.56 -1.28 -7.30
CA VAL A 61 38.89 -0.97 -5.92
C VAL A 61 37.99 -1.78 -5.00
N ILE A 62 38.56 -2.70 -4.25
CA ILE A 62 37.87 -3.51 -3.26
C ILE A 62 38.04 -2.85 -1.90
N THR A 63 36.95 -2.65 -1.19
CA THR A 63 36.95 -2.08 0.17
C THR A 63 36.56 -3.16 1.18
N PHE A 64 37.32 -3.29 2.25
CA PHE A 64 37.05 -4.22 3.36
C PHE A 64 36.30 -3.52 4.51
N SER A 65 35.86 -4.32 5.47
CA SER A 65 35.05 -3.85 6.62
C SER A 65 35.74 -2.82 7.51
N ASP A 66 37.06 -2.84 7.58
CA ASP A 66 37.91 -1.85 8.29
C ASP A 66 38.16 -0.56 7.49
N ASN A 67 37.55 -0.46 6.29
CA ASN A 67 37.74 0.60 5.29
C ASN A 67 39.13 0.60 4.61
N SER A 68 39.97 -0.42 4.80
CA SER A 68 41.14 -0.63 3.96
C SER A 68 40.72 -0.92 2.52
N LYS A 69 41.60 -0.57 1.56
CA LYS A 69 41.30 -0.72 0.13
C LYS A 69 42.40 -1.49 -0.58
N LEU A 70 41.98 -2.43 -1.43
CA LEU A 70 42.83 -3.11 -2.37
C LEU A 70 42.49 -2.62 -3.78
N THR A 71 43.46 -2.11 -4.50
CA THR A 71 43.29 -1.72 -5.93
C THR A 71 43.87 -2.80 -6.82
N ILE A 72 43.04 -3.36 -7.69
CA ILE A 72 43.41 -4.38 -8.68
C ILE A 72 43.33 -3.74 -10.07
N PHE A 73 44.44 -3.77 -10.83
CA PHE A 73 44.48 -3.17 -12.17
C PHE A 73 44.04 -4.17 -13.25
N ASP A 74 43.06 -3.80 -14.06
CA ASP A 74 42.44 -4.65 -15.11
C ASP A 74 43.41 -5.13 -16.20
N SER A 75 44.55 -4.45 -16.39
CA SER A 75 45.52 -4.83 -17.42
C SER A 75 46.28 -6.12 -17.16
N ALA A 76 46.25 -6.62 -15.91
CA ALA A 76 46.97 -7.81 -15.48
C ALA A 76 46.06 -8.97 -15.03
N ILE A 77 44.78 -8.70 -14.78
CA ILE A 77 43.91 -9.62 -14.06
C ILE A 77 42.51 -9.59 -14.66
N LEU A 78 41.85 -10.76 -14.68
CA LEU A 78 40.43 -10.83 -15.01
C LEU A 78 39.61 -10.56 -13.74
N ILE A 79 38.78 -9.52 -13.78
CA ILE A 79 37.83 -9.20 -12.71
C ILE A 79 36.43 -9.39 -13.25
N HIS A 80 35.59 -10.07 -12.50
CA HIS A 80 34.24 -10.40 -12.91
C HIS A 80 33.24 -10.06 -11.79
N ASP A 81 32.31 -9.17 -12.11
CA ASP A 81 31.14 -8.89 -11.28
C ASP A 81 30.10 -9.98 -11.53
N CYS A 82 29.83 -10.80 -10.52
CA CYS A 82 28.88 -11.91 -10.57
C CYS A 82 27.53 -11.57 -9.92
N THR A 83 27.24 -10.32 -9.63
CA THR A 83 25.93 -9.90 -9.10
C THR A 83 24.79 -10.17 -10.09
N ALA A 84 25.10 -10.19 -11.40
CA ALA A 84 24.13 -10.43 -12.49
C ALA A 84 24.45 -11.64 -13.38
N SER A 85 25.57 -12.33 -13.16
CA SER A 85 25.99 -13.47 -14.00
C SER A 85 26.81 -14.48 -13.20
N ALA A 86 26.73 -15.77 -13.55
CA ALA A 86 27.49 -16.82 -12.87
C ALA A 86 29.03 -16.64 -13.06
N PRO A 87 29.85 -16.98 -12.05
CA PRO A 87 31.29 -16.98 -12.16
C PRO A 87 31.77 -18.00 -13.21
N LYS A 88 32.90 -17.69 -13.83
CA LYS A 88 33.55 -18.63 -14.75
C LYS A 88 34.32 -19.68 -13.97
N GLU A 89 34.33 -20.91 -14.49
CA GLU A 89 35.14 -21.97 -13.91
C GLU A 89 36.64 -21.60 -13.99
N VAL A 90 37.36 -21.85 -12.89
CA VAL A 90 38.81 -21.56 -12.79
C VAL A 90 39.56 -22.85 -12.61
N THR A 91 40.44 -23.16 -13.57
CA THR A 91 41.25 -24.40 -13.61
C THR A 91 42.68 -24.09 -13.97
N VAL A 92 43.52 -25.12 -13.93
CA VAL A 92 44.91 -25.07 -14.40
C VAL A 92 45.05 -26.02 -15.58
N SER A 93 45.38 -25.49 -16.75
CA SER A 93 45.63 -26.26 -17.97
C SER A 93 47.13 -26.31 -18.23
N GLY A 94 47.74 -27.48 -17.94
CA GLY A 94 49.20 -27.62 -17.88
C GLY A 94 49.80 -26.76 -16.76
N ASP A 95 50.68 -25.81 -17.11
CA ASP A 95 51.29 -24.86 -16.17
C ASP A 95 50.60 -23.49 -16.17
N TRP A 96 49.43 -23.35 -16.82
CA TRP A 96 48.80 -22.07 -17.04
C TRP A 96 47.41 -21.99 -16.40
N TRP A 97 47.07 -20.83 -15.87
CA TRP A 97 45.72 -20.56 -15.40
C TRP A 97 44.71 -20.53 -16.57
N GLN A 98 43.58 -21.17 -16.39
CA GLN A 98 42.44 -21.14 -17.32
C GLN A 98 41.19 -20.63 -16.60
N VAL A 99 40.53 -19.66 -17.19
CA VAL A 99 39.26 -19.09 -16.69
C VAL A 99 38.19 -19.26 -17.76
N GLY A 100 37.27 -20.17 -17.56
CA GLY A 100 36.33 -20.64 -18.57
C GLY A 100 37.10 -21.24 -19.76
N GLU A 101 36.86 -20.77 -20.96
CA GLU A 101 37.56 -21.23 -22.18
C GLU A 101 38.91 -20.52 -22.43
N ARG A 102 39.23 -19.50 -21.62
CA ARG A 102 40.41 -18.64 -21.84
C ARG A 102 41.59 -19.12 -21.01
N ILE A 103 42.70 -19.52 -21.68
CA ILE A 103 44.00 -19.74 -21.04
C ILE A 103 44.68 -18.39 -20.87
N LEU A 104 45.11 -18.08 -19.65
CA LEU A 104 45.81 -16.86 -19.32
C LEU A 104 47.32 -17.01 -19.59
N SER A 105 48.00 -15.90 -19.93
CA SER A 105 49.45 -15.85 -20.04
C SER A 105 50.15 -15.80 -18.66
N ILE A 106 49.57 -16.42 -17.66
CA ILE A 106 50.02 -16.44 -16.27
C ILE A 106 50.24 -17.90 -15.86
N ARG A 107 51.44 -18.24 -15.38
CA ARG A 107 51.73 -19.58 -14.85
C ARG A 107 51.08 -19.79 -13.49
N ALA A 108 50.55 -20.99 -13.33
CA ALA A 108 50.05 -21.47 -12.05
C ALA A 108 51.22 -22.19 -11.33
N ASP A 109 52.02 -21.46 -10.60
CA ASP A 109 53.28 -21.98 -10.00
C ASP A 109 53.21 -21.99 -8.47
N SER A 110 53.05 -23.17 -7.89
CA SER A 110 52.99 -23.36 -6.44
C SER A 110 54.33 -23.15 -5.72
N SER A 111 55.42 -22.89 -6.44
CA SER A 111 56.74 -22.54 -5.84
C SER A 111 56.89 -21.04 -5.59
N VAL A 112 55.96 -20.21 -6.14
CA VAL A 112 55.94 -18.78 -5.86
C VAL A 112 55.59 -18.54 -4.40
N SER A 113 56.42 -17.74 -3.72
CA SER A 113 56.18 -17.39 -2.31
C SER A 113 54.90 -16.58 -2.15
N ASP A 114 54.30 -16.61 -0.95
CA ASP A 114 53.12 -15.81 -0.65
C ASP A 114 53.39 -14.29 -0.79
N GLU A 115 54.66 -13.88 -0.61
CA GLU A 115 55.08 -12.48 -0.76
C GLU A 115 55.11 -12.01 -2.21
N ASP A 116 55.34 -12.97 -3.16
CA ASP A 116 55.46 -12.68 -4.60
C ASP A 116 54.20 -13.09 -5.39
N ALA A 117 53.22 -13.69 -4.70
CA ALA A 117 51.98 -14.10 -5.33
C ALA A 117 51.10 -12.85 -5.67
N PHE A 118 50.39 -12.92 -6.78
CA PHE A 118 49.49 -11.86 -7.23
C PHE A 118 48.17 -12.43 -7.75
N PRO A 119 47.04 -11.73 -7.70
CA PRO A 119 45.77 -12.18 -8.22
C PRO A 119 45.82 -12.41 -9.74
N VAL A 120 45.24 -13.53 -10.18
CA VAL A 120 45.10 -13.89 -11.61
C VAL A 120 43.66 -13.79 -12.07
N TYR A 121 42.74 -14.07 -11.18
CA TYR A 121 41.30 -13.94 -11.39
C TYR A 121 40.60 -13.57 -10.09
N CYS A 122 39.71 -12.61 -10.17
CA CYS A 122 38.82 -12.21 -9.06
C CYS A 122 37.40 -12.22 -9.55
N TYR A 123 36.52 -12.73 -8.74
CA TYR A 123 35.09 -12.47 -8.91
C TYR A 123 34.44 -12.18 -7.55
N TYR A 124 33.39 -11.42 -7.59
CA TYR A 124 32.63 -11.06 -6.40
C TYR A 124 31.14 -11.07 -6.70
N ASP A 125 30.38 -11.44 -5.73
CA ASP A 125 28.93 -11.31 -5.70
C ASP A 125 28.52 -10.60 -4.41
N ARG A 126 27.24 -10.65 -4.08
CA ARG A 126 26.75 -10.02 -2.83
C ARG A 126 27.22 -10.71 -1.56
N LYS A 127 27.62 -11.99 -1.63
CA LYS A 127 27.96 -12.84 -0.48
C LYS A 127 29.46 -12.99 -0.27
N THR A 128 30.25 -12.99 -1.34
CA THR A 128 31.65 -13.36 -1.28
C THR A 128 32.49 -12.60 -2.30
N LEU A 129 33.77 -12.43 -1.97
CA LEU A 129 34.81 -12.05 -2.90
C LEU A 129 35.78 -13.22 -3.01
N HIS A 130 36.01 -13.73 -4.21
CA HIS A 130 36.92 -14.80 -4.51
C HIS A 130 38.15 -14.27 -5.27
N MET A 131 39.36 -14.68 -4.81
CA MET A 131 40.62 -14.33 -5.48
C MET A 131 41.47 -15.60 -5.70
N TYR A 132 41.86 -15.81 -6.93
CA TYR A 132 42.83 -16.88 -7.31
C TYR A 132 44.19 -16.24 -7.53
N LEU A 133 45.21 -16.74 -6.86
CA LEU A 133 46.57 -16.22 -6.88
C LEU A 133 47.50 -17.02 -7.78
N SER A 134 48.59 -16.41 -8.27
CA SER A 134 49.57 -17.05 -9.15
C SER A 134 50.22 -18.28 -8.53
N ASN A 135 50.32 -18.37 -7.21
CA ASN A 135 50.83 -19.50 -6.44
C ASN A 135 49.78 -20.61 -6.19
N ARG A 136 48.67 -20.62 -6.90
CA ARG A 136 47.52 -21.55 -6.80
C ARG A 136 46.66 -21.42 -5.55
N GLN A 137 46.91 -20.44 -4.71
CA GLN A 137 45.99 -20.18 -3.59
C GLN A 137 44.65 -19.60 -4.08
N HIS A 138 43.60 -19.94 -3.35
CA HIS A 138 42.26 -19.41 -3.53
C HIS A 138 41.76 -18.80 -2.22
N LEU A 139 41.62 -17.52 -2.18
CA LEU A 139 41.13 -16.77 -1.02
C LEU A 139 39.66 -16.46 -1.20
N VAL A 140 38.87 -16.62 -0.13
CA VAL A 140 37.44 -16.31 -0.10
C VAL A 140 37.16 -15.38 1.07
N PHE A 141 36.71 -14.17 0.79
CA PHE A 141 36.31 -13.20 1.79
C PHE A 141 34.79 -13.18 1.89
N PRO A 142 34.20 -13.41 3.07
CA PRO A 142 32.77 -13.25 3.27
C PRO A 142 32.37 -11.78 3.17
N SER A 143 31.15 -11.52 2.73
CA SER A 143 30.59 -10.17 2.68
C SER A 143 30.15 -9.67 4.06
N VAL A 144 30.09 -8.33 4.23
CA VAL A 144 29.43 -7.70 5.39
C VAL A 144 27.90 -7.88 5.35
N VAL A 145 27.34 -8.24 4.20
CA VAL A 145 25.90 -8.51 4.05
C VAL A 145 25.64 -9.93 4.55
N SER A 146 24.82 -10.04 5.61
CA SER A 146 24.45 -11.33 6.17
C SER A 146 23.43 -12.07 5.28
N ASP A 147 23.29 -13.38 5.48
CA ASP A 147 22.20 -14.14 4.81
C ASP A 147 20.81 -13.61 5.22
N ASP A 148 20.66 -13.12 6.45
CA ASP A 148 19.41 -12.52 6.94
C ASP A 148 19.11 -11.20 6.20
N ASP A 149 20.11 -10.31 6.00
CA ASP A 149 19.95 -9.07 5.23
C ASP A 149 19.53 -9.35 3.78
N LEU A 150 20.13 -10.39 3.16
CA LEU A 150 19.77 -10.80 1.80
C LEU A 150 18.34 -11.36 1.73
N ALA A 151 17.95 -12.17 2.71
CA ALA A 151 16.60 -12.69 2.78
C ALA A 151 15.57 -11.57 2.98
N GLU A 152 15.87 -10.55 3.79
CA GLU A 152 15.03 -9.36 3.95
C GLU A 152 14.92 -8.56 2.64
N GLU A 153 16.03 -8.37 1.90
CA GLU A 153 16.00 -7.71 0.59
C GLU A 153 15.17 -8.50 -0.45
N GLU A 154 15.34 -9.81 -0.51
CA GLU A 154 14.57 -10.67 -1.42
C GLU A 154 13.09 -10.66 -1.07
N GLU A 155 12.74 -10.71 0.22
CA GLU A 155 11.36 -10.64 0.69
C GLU A 155 10.74 -9.27 0.36
N LEU A 156 11.49 -8.18 0.56
CA LEU A 156 11.02 -6.84 0.18
C LEU A 156 10.80 -6.74 -1.33
N ALA A 157 11.75 -7.22 -2.15
CA ALA A 157 11.61 -7.23 -3.61
C ALA A 157 10.39 -8.04 -4.06
N ARG A 158 10.15 -9.19 -3.40
CA ARG A 158 8.96 -10.02 -3.61
C ARG A 158 7.68 -9.25 -3.29
N ARG A 159 7.62 -8.57 -2.14
CA ARG A 159 6.45 -7.79 -1.72
C ARG A 159 6.20 -6.55 -2.58
N GLN A 160 7.24 -5.94 -3.13
CA GLN A 160 7.13 -4.82 -4.08
C GLN A 160 6.62 -5.24 -5.46
N ASN A 161 6.56 -6.54 -5.74
CA ASN A 161 6.02 -7.09 -6.97
C ASN A 161 4.52 -7.38 -6.79
N ILE A 162 3.74 -6.31 -6.66
CA ILE A 162 2.30 -6.38 -6.40
C ILE A 162 1.52 -7.04 -7.55
N PRO A 163 0.30 -7.56 -7.29
CA PRO A 163 -0.49 -8.23 -8.31
C PRO A 163 -0.80 -7.36 -9.53
N VAL A 164 -0.93 -8.00 -10.68
CA VAL A 164 -1.21 -7.37 -11.96
C VAL A 164 -2.57 -7.82 -12.48
N VAL A 165 -3.41 -6.86 -12.85
CA VAL A 165 -4.70 -7.05 -13.49
C VAL A 165 -4.61 -6.61 -14.94
N ARG A 166 -4.82 -7.53 -15.89
CA ARG A 166 -4.91 -7.25 -17.32
C ARG A 166 -6.34 -7.42 -17.78
N ILE A 167 -6.86 -6.42 -18.46
CA ILE A 167 -8.23 -6.39 -18.99
C ILE A 167 -8.14 -6.21 -20.49
N GLU A 168 -8.68 -7.18 -21.21
CA GLU A 168 -8.80 -7.12 -22.67
C GLU A 168 -10.27 -7.09 -23.04
N THR A 169 -10.72 -5.96 -23.57
CA THR A 169 -12.10 -5.79 -24.03
C THR A 169 -12.27 -6.34 -25.43
N ALA A 170 -13.46 -6.82 -25.75
CA ALA A 170 -13.77 -7.35 -27.07
C ALA A 170 -13.50 -6.28 -28.15
N GLY A 171 -12.61 -6.61 -29.09
CA GLY A 171 -12.23 -5.70 -30.19
C GLY A 171 -11.46 -4.45 -29.70
N GLY A 172 -10.89 -4.44 -28.51
CA GLY A 172 -10.21 -3.27 -27.96
C GLY A 172 -11.16 -2.11 -27.61
N ALA A 173 -12.44 -2.38 -27.36
CA ALA A 173 -13.44 -1.35 -27.09
C ALA A 173 -13.14 -0.54 -25.84
N GLY A 174 -13.31 0.77 -25.90
CA GLY A 174 -13.19 1.66 -24.73
C GLY A 174 -14.38 1.54 -23.77
N ILE A 175 -14.19 1.99 -22.54
CA ILE A 175 -15.21 2.01 -21.48
C ILE A 175 -15.65 3.47 -21.29
N TYR A 176 -16.87 3.80 -21.70
CA TYR A 176 -17.32 5.19 -21.82
C TYR A 176 -18.47 5.58 -20.89
N ASP A 177 -19.14 4.63 -20.25
CA ASP A 177 -20.28 4.91 -19.38
C ASP A 177 -20.32 3.99 -18.14
N LYS A 178 -21.26 4.30 -17.23
CA LYS A 178 -21.49 3.57 -15.98
C LYS A 178 -22.64 2.56 -16.06
N THR A 179 -23.30 2.44 -17.18
CA THR A 179 -24.53 1.62 -17.35
C THR A 179 -24.24 0.34 -18.11
N ASN A 180 -23.60 0.46 -19.26
CA ASN A 180 -23.40 -0.65 -20.18
C ASN A 180 -22.08 -1.37 -19.90
N TYR A 181 -22.15 -2.70 -19.78
CA TYR A 181 -20.97 -3.52 -19.66
C TYR A 181 -20.32 -3.79 -21.02
N VAL A 182 -19.05 -3.43 -21.14
CA VAL A 182 -18.19 -3.87 -22.23
C VAL A 182 -17.70 -5.27 -21.92
N ARG A 183 -17.89 -6.21 -22.84
CA ARG A 183 -17.44 -7.60 -22.69
C ARG A 183 -15.94 -7.72 -22.88
N GLY A 184 -15.33 -8.68 -22.20
CA GLY A 184 -13.91 -8.93 -22.31
C GLY A 184 -13.43 -10.08 -21.42
N THR A 185 -12.12 -10.14 -21.25
CA THR A 185 -11.44 -11.08 -20.37
C THR A 185 -10.63 -10.30 -19.35
N ILE A 186 -10.64 -10.75 -18.11
CA ILE A 186 -9.75 -10.29 -17.06
C ILE A 186 -8.74 -11.39 -16.75
N THR A 187 -7.47 -11.03 -16.65
CA THR A 187 -6.38 -11.90 -16.22
C THR A 187 -5.71 -11.28 -15.02
N ILE A 188 -5.57 -12.04 -13.95
CA ILE A 188 -5.01 -11.58 -12.67
C ILE A 188 -3.87 -12.52 -12.29
N SER A 189 -2.68 -11.96 -12.12
CA SER A 189 -1.49 -12.67 -11.64
C SER A 189 -0.96 -12.05 -10.35
N ASP A 190 -0.39 -12.88 -9.48
CA ASP A 190 0.27 -12.45 -8.24
C ASP A 190 1.74 -12.88 -8.26
N PRO A 191 2.59 -12.16 -9.01
CA PRO A 191 3.99 -12.55 -9.20
C PRO A 191 4.80 -12.54 -7.90
N GLY A 192 4.41 -11.70 -6.95
CA GLY A 192 4.99 -11.67 -5.60
C GLY A 192 4.43 -12.75 -4.67
N LYS A 193 3.42 -13.51 -5.08
CA LYS A 193 2.68 -14.48 -4.23
C LYS A 193 2.26 -13.87 -2.89
N LEU A 194 1.69 -12.67 -2.95
CA LEU A 194 1.31 -11.92 -1.75
C LEU A 194 0.00 -12.43 -1.15
N TYR A 195 -0.90 -12.89 -2.02
CA TYR A 195 -2.28 -13.23 -1.65
C TYR A 195 -2.73 -14.58 -2.19
N SER A 196 -2.05 -15.15 -3.19
CA SER A 196 -2.47 -16.37 -3.87
C SER A 196 -1.27 -17.17 -4.37
N ASP A 197 -1.33 -18.49 -4.19
CA ASP A 197 -0.38 -19.42 -4.83
C ASP A 197 -0.78 -19.79 -6.26
N VAL A 198 -1.95 -19.35 -6.72
CA VAL A 198 -2.41 -19.54 -8.11
C VAL A 198 -1.60 -18.62 -9.01
N GLU A 199 -0.93 -19.18 -10.01
CA GLU A 199 -0.09 -18.41 -10.92
C GLU A 199 -0.88 -17.34 -11.67
N GLU A 200 -2.05 -17.70 -12.18
CA GLU A 200 -2.89 -16.79 -12.96
C GLU A 200 -4.36 -17.22 -12.93
N LEU A 201 -5.25 -16.26 -12.72
CA LEU A 201 -6.68 -16.41 -12.93
C LEU A 201 -7.06 -15.72 -14.23
N SER A 202 -7.66 -16.43 -15.18
CA SER A 202 -8.24 -15.84 -16.39
C SER A 202 -9.74 -16.14 -16.47
N ALA A 203 -10.57 -15.10 -16.63
CA ALA A 203 -12.03 -15.26 -16.62
C ALA A 203 -12.72 -14.30 -17.61
N PRO A 204 -13.79 -14.75 -18.29
CA PRO A 204 -14.66 -13.86 -19.06
C PRO A 204 -15.45 -12.94 -18.12
N MET A 205 -15.60 -11.67 -18.52
CA MET A 205 -16.24 -10.65 -17.70
C MET A 205 -16.91 -9.55 -18.53
N GLY A 206 -17.69 -8.73 -17.84
CA GLY A 206 -18.08 -7.40 -18.27
C GLY A 206 -17.42 -6.33 -17.39
N ILE A 207 -17.08 -5.21 -17.99
CA ILE A 207 -16.51 -4.05 -17.28
C ILE A 207 -17.28 -2.78 -17.65
N ARG A 208 -17.49 -1.89 -16.68
CA ARG A 208 -18.11 -0.58 -16.89
C ARG A 208 -17.54 0.46 -15.92
N GLY A 209 -17.81 1.71 -16.18
CA GLY A 209 -17.50 2.79 -15.25
C GLY A 209 -18.26 2.66 -13.92
N ARG A 210 -17.71 3.27 -12.86
CA ARG A 210 -18.34 3.41 -11.54
C ARG A 210 -17.98 4.77 -10.90
N GLY A 211 -18.62 5.03 -9.75
CA GLY A 211 -18.40 6.24 -8.95
C GLY A 211 -19.19 7.44 -9.47
N ASN A 212 -19.31 8.46 -8.65
CA ASN A 212 -19.97 9.71 -8.97
C ASN A 212 -18.96 10.76 -9.44
N SER A 213 -18.36 11.53 -8.55
CA SER A 213 -17.32 12.51 -8.87
C SER A 213 -16.11 11.87 -9.54
N THR A 214 -15.67 10.71 -9.04
CA THR A 214 -14.49 10.00 -9.50
C THR A 214 -14.56 9.54 -10.96
N TRP A 215 -15.77 9.30 -11.50
CA TRP A 215 -15.95 9.01 -12.92
C TRP A 215 -15.61 10.22 -13.82
N GLY A 216 -15.74 11.43 -13.29
CA GLY A 216 -15.37 12.67 -13.99
C GLY A 216 -13.85 12.88 -14.12
N TRP A 217 -13.03 12.20 -13.32
CA TRP A 217 -11.58 12.43 -13.27
C TRP A 217 -10.83 11.68 -14.39
N PRO A 218 -9.57 12.07 -14.69
CA PRO A 218 -8.78 11.45 -15.75
C PRO A 218 -8.58 9.94 -15.57
N LYS A 219 -8.19 9.48 -14.39
CA LYS A 219 -8.02 8.07 -14.04
C LYS A 219 -9.36 7.49 -13.60
N LYS A 220 -9.92 6.57 -14.41
CA LYS A 220 -11.28 6.09 -14.27
C LYS A 220 -11.39 4.89 -13.34
N PRO A 221 -12.30 4.89 -12.37
CA PRO A 221 -12.63 3.69 -11.58
C PRO A 221 -13.60 2.79 -12.37
N TRP A 222 -13.52 1.46 -12.13
CA TRP A 222 -14.32 0.48 -12.85
C TRP A 222 -15.04 -0.49 -11.92
N LYS A 223 -16.18 -0.99 -12.41
CA LYS A 223 -16.87 -2.16 -11.87
C LYS A 223 -16.67 -3.33 -12.84
N VAL A 224 -16.18 -4.44 -12.29
CA VAL A 224 -15.99 -5.71 -13.02
C VAL A 224 -17.06 -6.70 -12.56
N LYS A 225 -17.65 -7.42 -13.51
CA LYS A 225 -18.59 -8.50 -13.24
C LYS A 225 -18.17 -9.74 -14.01
N LEU A 226 -17.68 -10.76 -13.30
CA LEU A 226 -17.31 -12.05 -13.85
C LEU A 226 -18.57 -12.81 -14.31
N ASP A 227 -18.43 -13.66 -15.30
CA ASP A 227 -19.54 -14.53 -15.74
C ASP A 227 -19.85 -15.60 -14.70
N GLU A 228 -18.81 -16.14 -14.07
CA GLU A 228 -18.92 -17.09 -12.95
C GLU A 228 -18.23 -16.54 -11.70
N LYS A 229 -18.64 -17.04 -10.51
CA LYS A 229 -17.98 -16.69 -9.26
C LYS A 229 -16.56 -17.23 -9.24
N ALA A 230 -15.61 -16.38 -8.86
CA ALA A 230 -14.23 -16.78 -8.65
C ALA A 230 -13.67 -16.11 -7.38
N GLU A 231 -12.78 -16.82 -6.72
CA GLU A 231 -11.89 -16.26 -5.71
C GLU A 231 -10.83 -15.43 -6.43
N ILE A 232 -10.55 -14.23 -5.93
CA ILE A 232 -9.52 -13.35 -6.48
C ILE A 232 -8.57 -12.95 -5.36
N LEU A 233 -7.28 -13.30 -5.49
CA LEU A 233 -6.23 -12.91 -4.56
C LEU A 233 -6.61 -13.21 -3.09
N GLY A 234 -7.11 -14.41 -2.81
CA GLY A 234 -7.54 -14.83 -1.47
C GLY A 234 -8.82 -14.15 -0.94
N MET A 235 -9.48 -13.33 -1.77
CA MET A 235 -10.79 -12.77 -1.45
C MET A 235 -11.91 -13.76 -1.83
N PRO A 236 -12.95 -13.93 -0.99
CA PRO A 236 -14.01 -14.90 -1.19
C PRO A 236 -14.69 -14.81 -2.56
N ALA A 237 -15.03 -15.97 -3.13
CA ALA A 237 -15.58 -16.08 -4.48
C ALA A 237 -16.87 -15.26 -4.68
N ASP A 238 -16.84 -14.32 -5.59
CA ASP A 238 -18.00 -13.57 -6.08
C ASP A 238 -17.84 -13.21 -7.57
N LYS A 239 -18.92 -12.66 -8.16
CA LYS A 239 -18.92 -12.15 -9.54
C LYS A 239 -18.54 -10.67 -9.61
N GLU A 240 -18.81 -9.88 -8.59
CA GLU A 240 -18.74 -8.42 -8.65
C GLU A 240 -17.56 -7.86 -7.86
N TRP A 241 -16.73 -7.08 -8.53
CA TRP A 241 -15.51 -6.50 -8.03
C TRP A 241 -15.42 -5.03 -8.40
N ALA A 242 -14.67 -4.25 -7.61
CA ALA A 242 -14.41 -2.85 -7.94
C ALA A 242 -12.90 -2.62 -8.09
N LEU A 243 -12.55 -1.78 -9.06
CA LEU A 243 -11.21 -1.21 -9.24
C LEU A 243 -11.31 0.28 -8.93
N LEU A 244 -10.86 0.65 -7.73
CA LEU A 244 -10.83 2.03 -7.28
C LEU A 244 -9.59 2.71 -7.85
N ALA A 245 -9.75 3.87 -8.47
CA ALA A 245 -8.67 4.52 -9.20
C ALA A 245 -7.65 5.22 -8.31
N ASN A 246 -8.01 5.55 -7.07
CA ASN A 246 -7.18 6.32 -6.11
C ASN A 246 -6.61 7.63 -6.69
N TYR A 247 -7.33 8.27 -7.64
CA TYR A 247 -6.83 9.49 -8.28
C TYR A 247 -6.79 10.67 -7.30
N ALA A 248 -7.74 10.74 -6.38
CA ALA A 248 -7.78 11.75 -5.35
C ALA A 248 -6.80 11.51 -4.20
N ASP A 249 -6.33 10.28 -4.02
CA ASP A 249 -5.43 9.89 -2.95
C ASP A 249 -4.01 9.64 -3.47
N ARG A 250 -3.11 10.61 -3.28
CA ARG A 250 -1.72 10.51 -3.73
C ARG A 250 -0.87 9.54 -2.91
N THR A 251 -1.36 9.12 -1.75
CA THR A 251 -0.71 8.03 -1.00
C THR A 251 -1.09 6.66 -1.53
N LEU A 252 -2.22 6.53 -2.25
CA LEU A 252 -2.83 5.28 -2.71
C LEU A 252 -3.25 4.34 -1.55
N LEU A 253 -3.29 4.83 -0.29
CA LEU A 253 -3.38 4.02 0.92
C LEU A 253 -4.59 4.33 1.81
N ARG A 254 -5.24 5.51 1.70
CA ARG A 254 -6.29 5.94 2.64
C ARG A 254 -7.44 4.96 2.79
N ASN A 255 -7.91 4.39 1.68
CA ASN A 255 -8.92 3.33 1.72
C ASN A 255 -8.41 2.06 2.42
N VAL A 256 -7.16 1.66 2.18
CA VAL A 256 -6.54 0.48 2.83
C VAL A 256 -6.39 0.71 4.34
N VAL A 257 -5.99 1.92 4.74
CA VAL A 257 -5.89 2.32 6.16
C VAL A 257 -7.26 2.28 6.83
N ALA A 258 -8.30 2.82 6.18
CA ALA A 258 -9.65 2.79 6.73
C ALA A 258 -10.19 1.36 6.89
N MET A 259 -9.89 0.45 5.95
CA MET A 259 -10.27 -0.95 6.10
C MET A 259 -9.48 -1.63 7.22
N LYS A 260 -8.23 -1.26 7.44
CA LYS A 260 -7.47 -1.74 8.60
C LYS A 260 -8.10 -1.29 9.93
N LEU A 261 -8.55 -0.04 10.01
CA LEU A 261 -9.31 0.46 11.17
C LEU A 261 -10.65 -0.27 11.32
N SER A 262 -11.33 -0.58 10.22
CA SER A 262 -12.55 -1.39 10.21
C SER A 262 -12.34 -2.78 10.81
N GLU A 263 -11.27 -3.47 10.43
CA GLU A 263 -10.89 -4.77 11.00
C GLU A 263 -10.63 -4.66 12.51
N ILE A 264 -9.86 -3.66 12.94
CA ILE A 264 -9.54 -3.42 14.36
C ILE A 264 -10.81 -3.15 15.17
N CYS A 265 -11.75 -2.37 14.62
CA CYS A 265 -13.02 -2.09 15.27
C CYS A 265 -14.03 -3.25 15.20
N GLY A 266 -13.80 -4.27 14.38
CA GLY A 266 -14.65 -5.45 14.30
C GLY A 266 -16.03 -5.20 13.68
N PHE A 267 -16.10 -4.46 12.57
CA PHE A 267 -17.32 -4.32 11.78
C PHE A 267 -17.80 -5.68 11.26
N SER A 268 -19.09 -5.85 11.10
CA SER A 268 -19.71 -7.10 10.65
C SER A 268 -19.22 -7.56 9.28
N TRP A 269 -18.82 -6.63 8.44
CA TRP A 269 -18.08 -6.89 7.23
C TRP A 269 -17.05 -5.77 6.95
N THR A 270 -15.84 -6.16 6.65
CA THR A 270 -14.81 -5.26 6.14
C THR A 270 -14.46 -5.67 4.72
N PRO A 271 -14.70 -4.82 3.70
CA PRO A 271 -14.30 -5.10 2.33
C PRO A 271 -12.78 -5.35 2.24
N LYS A 272 -12.39 -6.51 1.73
CA LYS A 272 -10.98 -6.79 1.46
C LYS A 272 -10.51 -5.97 0.26
N MET A 273 -9.31 -5.41 0.38
CA MET A 273 -8.73 -4.50 -0.60
C MET A 273 -7.27 -4.84 -0.84
N HIS A 274 -6.88 -4.95 -2.13
CA HIS A 274 -5.50 -5.18 -2.53
C HIS A 274 -5.05 -4.16 -3.57
N SER A 275 -3.87 -3.58 -3.36
CA SER A 275 -3.23 -2.73 -4.36
C SER A 275 -2.77 -3.58 -5.54
N VAL A 276 -3.12 -3.17 -6.75
CA VAL A 276 -2.81 -3.88 -8.00
C VAL A 276 -2.36 -2.92 -9.09
N GLU A 277 -1.52 -3.37 -10.00
CA GLU A 277 -1.25 -2.64 -11.25
C GLU A 277 -2.24 -3.06 -12.32
N VAL A 278 -2.82 -2.10 -13.04
CA VAL A 278 -3.87 -2.38 -14.04
C VAL A 278 -3.40 -2.03 -15.44
N TYR A 279 -3.66 -2.94 -16.38
CA TYR A 279 -3.54 -2.74 -17.82
C TYR A 279 -4.90 -2.92 -18.47
N LEU A 280 -5.28 -1.98 -19.33
CA LEU A 280 -6.49 -2.05 -20.17
C LEU A 280 -6.07 -2.07 -21.64
N ASN A 281 -6.39 -3.14 -22.37
CA ASN A 281 -6.00 -3.32 -23.77
C ASN A 281 -4.50 -3.08 -24.00
N ASN A 282 -3.66 -3.69 -23.12
CA ASN A 282 -2.20 -3.54 -23.07
C ASN A 282 -1.68 -2.14 -22.70
N GLU A 283 -2.55 -1.18 -22.40
CA GLU A 283 -2.15 0.13 -21.93
C GLU A 283 -2.13 0.20 -20.40
N TYR A 284 -1.00 0.55 -19.81
CA TYR A 284 -0.86 0.70 -18.35
C TYR A 284 -1.77 1.81 -17.82
N GLN A 285 -2.58 1.49 -16.82
CA GLN A 285 -3.54 2.43 -16.22
C GLN A 285 -3.11 2.93 -14.83
N GLY A 286 -2.06 2.38 -14.24
CA GLY A 286 -1.56 2.77 -12.92
C GLY A 286 -1.91 1.79 -11.82
N VAL A 287 -1.67 2.20 -10.58
CA VAL A 287 -2.01 1.44 -9.36
C VAL A 287 -3.48 1.70 -9.01
N TYR A 288 -4.23 0.64 -8.83
CA TYR A 288 -5.63 0.63 -8.40
C TYR A 288 -5.77 -0.15 -7.09
N THR A 289 -6.86 0.06 -6.38
CA THR A 289 -7.29 -0.86 -5.34
C THR A 289 -8.36 -1.78 -5.91
N LEU A 290 -8.02 -3.08 -6.06
CA LEU A 290 -9.00 -4.13 -6.34
C LEU A 290 -9.67 -4.52 -5.04
N CYS A 291 -10.99 -4.47 -5.00
CA CYS A 291 -11.74 -4.75 -3.77
C CYS A 291 -13.06 -5.48 -4.02
N GLU A 292 -13.55 -6.10 -2.96
CA GLU A 292 -14.90 -6.63 -2.91
C GLU A 292 -15.91 -5.51 -3.12
N HIS A 293 -16.85 -5.70 -4.06
CA HIS A 293 -17.92 -4.71 -4.27
C HIS A 293 -19.03 -4.89 -3.24
N LYS A 294 -19.51 -3.80 -2.65
CA LYS A 294 -20.64 -3.80 -1.72
C LYS A 294 -21.88 -4.43 -2.33
N LYS A 295 -22.43 -5.46 -1.71
CA LYS A 295 -23.65 -6.16 -2.10
C LYS A 295 -24.10 -7.16 -1.05
N VAL A 296 -25.36 -7.54 -1.08
CA VAL A 296 -25.87 -8.61 -0.25
C VAL A 296 -25.42 -9.98 -0.80
N SER A 297 -24.60 -10.67 -0.04
CA SER A 297 -24.16 -12.05 -0.29
C SER A 297 -23.60 -12.66 1.00
N SER A 298 -23.47 -13.99 1.04
CA SER A 298 -23.00 -14.71 2.23
C SER A 298 -21.56 -14.37 2.66
N SER A 299 -20.75 -13.79 1.78
CA SER A 299 -19.36 -13.41 2.06
C SER A 299 -19.16 -11.91 2.23
N ARG A 300 -20.22 -11.10 2.14
CA ARG A 300 -20.16 -9.62 2.23
C ARG A 300 -21.21 -9.11 3.18
N VAL A 301 -22.26 -8.43 2.69
CA VAL A 301 -23.42 -8.08 3.53
C VAL A 301 -24.29 -9.31 3.67
N ALA A 302 -24.13 -10.03 4.78
CA ALA A 302 -24.67 -11.38 4.96
C ALA A 302 -26.07 -11.38 5.63
N ILE A 303 -27.03 -10.71 5.01
CA ILE A 303 -28.43 -10.61 5.45
C ILE A 303 -29.37 -11.46 4.59
N ASP A 304 -30.57 -11.77 5.10
CA ASP A 304 -31.61 -12.46 4.34
C ASP A 304 -32.41 -11.45 3.50
N LYS A 305 -32.25 -11.50 2.18
CA LYS A 305 -32.96 -10.63 1.22
C LYS A 305 -34.48 -10.64 1.32
N LYS A 306 -35.09 -11.65 1.97
CA LYS A 306 -36.55 -11.76 2.08
C LYS A 306 -37.11 -10.98 3.26
N THR A 307 -36.34 -10.85 4.33
CA THR A 307 -36.81 -10.34 5.61
C THR A 307 -36.06 -9.11 6.09
N ASP A 308 -34.85 -8.89 5.57
CA ASP A 308 -33.93 -7.92 6.09
C ASP A 308 -33.75 -6.75 5.11
N PHE A 309 -33.20 -5.67 5.62
CA PHE A 309 -32.98 -4.45 4.86
C PHE A 309 -31.51 -4.02 4.92
N TYR A 310 -31.04 -3.51 3.79
CA TYR A 310 -29.73 -2.87 3.66
C TYR A 310 -29.92 -1.47 3.07
N PHE A 311 -29.36 -0.47 3.76
CA PHE A 311 -29.54 0.94 3.44
C PHE A 311 -28.19 1.61 3.19
N GLU A 312 -28.22 2.64 2.36
CA GLU A 312 -27.12 3.58 2.18
C GLU A 312 -27.61 5.00 2.47
N ILE A 313 -26.83 5.75 3.25
CA ILE A 313 -26.99 7.21 3.35
C ILE A 313 -26.19 7.81 2.21
N GLU A 314 -26.89 8.48 1.26
CA GLU A 314 -26.27 9.06 0.08
C GLU A 314 -27.06 10.27 -0.43
N GLU A 315 -26.43 11.44 -0.41
CA GLU A 315 -27.10 12.69 -0.82
C GLU A 315 -27.42 12.75 -2.33
N ASN A 316 -26.67 12.01 -3.17
CA ASN A 316 -26.92 12.00 -4.61
C ASN A 316 -28.20 11.25 -4.97
N GLN A 317 -28.68 10.37 -4.09
CA GLN A 317 -29.95 9.64 -4.22
C GLN A 317 -30.11 8.98 -5.62
N ASP A 318 -29.10 8.23 -6.05
CA ASP A 318 -29.01 7.63 -7.37
C ASP A 318 -29.65 6.23 -7.47
N GLU A 319 -30.25 5.73 -6.40
CA GLU A 319 -31.05 4.49 -6.39
C GLU A 319 -32.53 4.75 -6.65
N THR A 320 -33.29 3.66 -6.89
CA THR A 320 -34.70 3.75 -7.28
C THR A 320 -35.61 4.20 -6.14
N THR A 321 -35.29 3.81 -4.90
CA THR A 321 -36.12 4.13 -3.74
C THR A 321 -35.33 4.92 -2.71
N VAL A 322 -35.68 6.19 -2.60
CA VAL A 322 -35.02 7.19 -1.76
C VAL A 322 -36.02 7.90 -0.88
N TRP A 323 -35.58 8.32 0.32
CA TRP A 323 -36.36 9.19 1.21
C TRP A 323 -35.44 10.00 2.11
N LYS A 324 -36.02 10.92 2.85
CA LYS A 324 -35.34 11.59 3.96
C LYS A 324 -36.01 11.24 5.26
N THR A 325 -35.19 11.00 6.28
CA THR A 325 -35.71 10.83 7.65
C THR A 325 -36.30 12.15 8.20
N SER A 326 -36.89 12.14 9.39
CA SER A 326 -37.40 13.36 10.01
C SER A 326 -36.31 14.38 10.35
N MET A 327 -35.06 13.92 10.59
CA MET A 327 -33.89 14.78 10.75
C MET A 327 -33.25 15.18 9.42
N GLY A 328 -33.82 14.75 8.30
CA GLY A 328 -33.33 15.11 6.96
C GLY A 328 -32.18 14.26 6.43
N VAL A 329 -31.84 13.14 7.08
CA VAL A 329 -30.80 12.21 6.60
C VAL A 329 -31.23 11.57 5.28
N PRO A 330 -30.42 11.67 4.20
CA PRO A 330 -30.77 11.18 2.88
C PRO A 330 -30.54 9.66 2.79
N MET A 331 -31.61 8.88 2.78
CA MET A 331 -31.59 7.42 2.79
C MET A 331 -31.92 6.83 1.43
N MET A 332 -31.29 5.69 1.12
CA MET A 332 -31.58 4.86 -0.05
C MET A 332 -31.74 3.40 0.38
N PHE A 333 -32.65 2.68 -0.29
CA PHE A 333 -32.71 1.23 -0.20
C PHE A 333 -31.70 0.60 -1.15
N SER A 334 -30.78 -0.18 -0.61
CA SER A 334 -29.87 -1.05 -1.41
C SER A 334 -30.39 -2.49 -1.48
N GLU A 335 -31.13 -2.94 -0.47
CA GLU A 335 -31.84 -4.22 -0.49
C GLU A 335 -33.09 -4.12 0.42
N PRO A 336 -34.30 -4.41 -0.08
CA PRO A 336 -34.62 -4.58 -1.51
C PRO A 336 -34.54 -3.25 -2.26
N GLU A 337 -34.04 -3.24 -3.51
CA GLU A 337 -33.97 -2.02 -4.34
C GLU A 337 -35.33 -1.35 -4.52
N VAL A 338 -36.39 -2.18 -4.59
CA VAL A 338 -37.79 -1.75 -4.66
C VAL A 338 -38.59 -2.44 -3.56
N PRO A 339 -38.72 -1.81 -2.39
CA PRO A 339 -39.52 -2.34 -1.27
C PRO A 339 -41.02 -2.31 -1.59
N THR A 340 -41.78 -3.22 -0.98
CA THR A 340 -43.26 -3.10 -0.99
C THR A 340 -43.71 -1.86 -0.21
N PRO A 341 -44.94 -1.35 -0.43
CA PRO A 341 -45.47 -0.25 0.37
C PRO A 341 -45.41 -0.52 1.91
N GLU A 342 -45.71 -1.76 2.32
CA GLU A 342 -45.68 -2.16 3.72
C GLU A 342 -44.25 -2.18 4.27
N GLN A 343 -43.27 -2.64 3.50
CA GLN A 343 -41.85 -2.60 3.85
C GLN A 343 -41.36 -1.16 3.98
N PHE A 344 -41.73 -0.31 3.03
CA PHE A 344 -41.36 1.10 3.03
C PHE A 344 -41.94 1.84 4.25
N ASP A 345 -43.24 1.62 4.54
CA ASP A 345 -43.92 2.22 5.68
C ASP A 345 -43.31 1.74 7.01
N TYR A 346 -43.01 0.45 7.12
CA TYR A 346 -42.31 -0.10 8.29
C TYR A 346 -40.94 0.59 8.51
N VAL A 347 -40.12 0.69 7.48
CA VAL A 347 -38.80 1.30 7.59
C VAL A 347 -38.90 2.78 7.94
N ARG A 348 -39.80 3.55 7.30
CA ARG A 348 -40.03 4.95 7.64
C ARG A 348 -40.45 5.10 9.10
N GLN A 349 -41.35 4.25 9.58
CA GLN A 349 -41.79 4.32 10.97
C GLN A 349 -40.65 4.00 11.92
N LEU A 350 -39.84 2.98 11.62
CA LEU A 350 -38.65 2.62 12.40
C LEU A 350 -37.68 3.79 12.58
N PHE A 351 -37.31 4.48 11.48
CA PHE A 351 -36.42 5.64 11.57
C PHE A 351 -37.07 6.85 12.27
N ASN A 352 -38.37 7.07 12.06
CA ASN A 352 -39.08 8.12 12.77
C ASN A 352 -39.15 7.87 14.29
N ASP A 353 -39.39 6.63 14.70
CA ASP A 353 -39.43 6.24 16.13
C ASP A 353 -38.04 6.33 16.75
N PHE A 354 -37.01 5.89 16.03
CA PHE A 354 -35.63 6.04 16.44
C PHE A 354 -35.24 7.52 16.63
N GLU A 355 -35.48 8.36 15.63
CA GLU A 355 -35.16 9.79 15.72
C GLU A 355 -35.98 10.51 16.79
N LYS A 356 -37.23 10.13 16.99
CA LYS A 356 -38.04 10.60 18.09
C LYS A 356 -37.46 10.20 19.45
N ALA A 357 -36.96 8.97 19.59
CA ALA A 357 -36.32 8.47 20.81
C ALA A 357 -35.06 9.29 21.18
N LEU A 358 -34.30 9.77 20.20
CA LEU A 358 -33.15 10.66 20.41
C LEU A 358 -33.51 11.99 21.12
N TYR A 359 -34.75 12.47 20.97
CA TYR A 359 -35.23 13.67 21.62
C TYR A 359 -36.09 13.40 22.87
N SER A 360 -36.18 12.14 23.32
CA SER A 360 -36.91 11.76 24.52
C SER A 360 -36.26 12.32 25.79
N ASP A 361 -37.10 12.53 26.83
CA ASP A 361 -36.60 12.79 28.18
C ASP A 361 -35.84 11.58 28.77
N ASP A 362 -36.19 10.36 28.35
CA ASP A 362 -35.39 9.18 28.56
C ASP A 362 -34.26 9.16 27.54
N VAL A 363 -33.08 9.61 27.95
CA VAL A 363 -31.91 9.78 27.09
C VAL A 363 -31.35 8.45 26.54
N ALA A 364 -31.75 7.31 27.10
CA ALA A 364 -31.40 5.97 26.67
C ALA A 364 -32.44 5.31 25.74
N ALA A 365 -33.58 5.97 25.47
CA ALA A 365 -34.68 5.39 24.68
C ALA A 365 -34.25 4.95 23.25
N TYR A 366 -33.22 5.54 22.68
CA TYR A 366 -32.67 5.16 21.36
C TYR A 366 -32.07 3.74 21.37
N GLU A 367 -31.64 3.24 22.52
CA GLU A 367 -31.04 1.88 22.63
C GLU A 367 -31.99 0.78 22.15
N ASP A 368 -33.30 0.98 22.20
CA ASP A 368 -34.29 0.02 21.69
C ASP A 368 -34.19 -0.19 20.15
N TYR A 369 -33.65 0.79 19.44
CA TYR A 369 -33.65 0.83 17.97
C TYR A 369 -32.31 0.49 17.33
N VAL A 370 -31.18 0.78 17.99
CA VAL A 370 -29.85 0.69 17.41
C VAL A 370 -28.94 -0.27 18.19
N ASP A 371 -28.02 -0.91 17.47
CA ASP A 371 -26.86 -1.57 18.04
C ASP A 371 -25.83 -0.49 18.42
N VAL A 372 -25.80 -0.14 19.70
CA VAL A 372 -24.99 0.96 20.23
C VAL A 372 -23.49 0.77 19.95
N ASP A 373 -23.01 -0.47 20.04
CA ASP A 373 -21.58 -0.76 19.85
C ASP A 373 -21.18 -0.55 18.39
N SER A 374 -22.05 -0.88 17.42
CA SER A 374 -21.82 -0.61 16.01
C SER A 374 -21.78 0.91 15.70
N PHE A 375 -22.64 1.70 16.34
CA PHE A 375 -22.64 3.16 16.20
C PHE A 375 -21.40 3.79 16.83
N ILE A 376 -20.92 3.27 17.96
CA ILE A 376 -19.67 3.70 18.59
C ILE A 376 -18.49 3.38 17.66
N ASN A 377 -18.39 2.16 17.11
CA ASN A 377 -17.33 1.78 16.17
C ASN A 377 -17.33 2.68 14.93
N TYR A 378 -18.52 2.93 14.36
CA TYR A 378 -18.68 3.87 13.23
C TYR A 378 -18.18 5.26 13.59
N TYR A 379 -18.63 5.82 14.71
CA TYR A 379 -18.22 7.15 15.17
C TYR A 379 -16.69 7.23 15.35
N ILE A 380 -16.09 6.24 16.03
CA ILE A 380 -14.64 6.21 16.27
C ILE A 380 -13.87 6.30 14.96
N VAL A 381 -14.20 5.48 13.95
CA VAL A 381 -13.44 5.47 12.70
C VAL A 381 -13.70 6.73 11.88
N GLN A 382 -14.95 7.17 11.77
CA GLN A 382 -15.30 8.38 11.02
C GLN A 382 -14.67 9.63 11.64
N GLU A 383 -14.66 9.72 12.97
CA GLU A 383 -14.06 10.84 13.67
C GLU A 383 -12.52 10.79 13.59
N LEU A 384 -11.91 9.62 13.81
CA LEU A 384 -10.46 9.43 13.73
C LEU A 384 -9.91 9.78 12.33
N THR A 385 -10.61 9.37 11.29
CA THR A 385 -10.22 9.68 9.92
C THR A 385 -10.64 11.08 9.46
N LYS A 386 -11.47 11.76 10.25
CA LYS A 386 -12.09 13.05 9.93
C LYS A 386 -12.76 13.01 8.56
N ASN A 387 -13.62 12.00 8.34
CA ASN A 387 -14.25 11.73 7.07
C ASN A 387 -15.35 12.74 6.75
N VAL A 388 -15.14 13.54 5.72
CA VAL A 388 -16.09 14.60 5.33
C VAL A 388 -17.39 14.08 4.73
N ASP A 389 -17.35 12.92 4.10
CA ASP A 389 -18.52 12.28 3.48
C ASP A 389 -19.28 11.40 4.48
N GLY A 390 -18.57 10.78 5.43
CA GLY A 390 -19.13 9.89 6.44
C GLY A 390 -19.90 10.57 7.57
N ASN A 391 -20.21 11.86 7.47
CA ASN A 391 -21.03 12.58 8.44
C ASN A 391 -22.53 12.54 8.07
N PHE A 392 -23.10 11.32 8.02
CA PHE A 392 -24.51 11.08 7.66
C PHE A 392 -24.93 11.74 6.33
N ARG A 393 -23.99 11.84 5.41
CA ARG A 393 -24.15 12.50 4.13
C ARG A 393 -23.99 11.54 2.96
N LYS A 394 -22.91 10.75 2.96
CA LYS A 394 -22.57 9.82 1.90
C LYS A 394 -21.94 8.54 2.44
N SER A 395 -21.96 7.51 1.63
CA SER A 395 -21.20 6.27 1.81
C SER A 395 -21.27 5.70 3.23
N THR A 396 -22.43 5.78 3.85
CA THR A 396 -22.72 5.24 5.18
C THR A 396 -23.76 4.13 5.06
N PHE A 397 -23.48 2.97 5.65
CA PHE A 397 -24.21 1.73 5.38
C PHE A 397 -24.78 1.11 6.64
N LEU A 398 -26.09 0.84 6.62
CA LEU A 398 -26.81 0.23 7.73
C LEU A 398 -27.55 -1.02 7.28
N THR A 399 -27.72 -1.94 8.23
CA THR A 399 -28.63 -3.06 8.06
C THR A 399 -29.75 -3.02 9.11
N LYS A 400 -30.86 -3.65 8.77
CA LYS A 400 -31.92 -3.98 9.71
C LYS A 400 -32.35 -5.43 9.48
N GLU A 401 -31.80 -6.33 10.24
CA GLU A 401 -32.19 -7.74 10.22
C GLU A 401 -33.46 -7.95 11.04
N GLN A 402 -34.25 -8.95 10.66
CA GLN A 402 -35.44 -9.32 11.40
C GLN A 402 -35.11 -9.70 12.86
N GLY A 403 -35.74 -9.06 13.81
CA GLY A 403 -35.52 -9.29 15.25
C GLY A 403 -34.25 -8.63 15.81
N LYS A 404 -33.41 -8.00 14.98
CA LYS A 404 -32.25 -7.22 15.43
C LYS A 404 -32.49 -5.71 15.34
N LYS A 405 -31.60 -4.93 15.93
CA LYS A 405 -31.58 -3.48 15.90
C LYS A 405 -30.92 -2.96 14.60
N LEU A 406 -31.01 -1.68 14.33
CA LEU A 406 -30.24 -1.02 13.28
C LEU A 406 -28.75 -1.11 13.59
N GLU A 407 -27.95 -1.51 12.60
CA GLU A 407 -26.52 -1.71 12.74
C GLU A 407 -25.76 -0.91 11.69
N MET A 408 -24.69 -0.19 12.10
CA MET A 408 -23.69 0.36 11.21
C MET A 408 -22.79 -0.77 10.72
N TYR A 409 -22.96 -1.21 9.46
CA TYR A 409 -22.54 -2.55 9.04
C TYR A 409 -21.12 -2.62 8.50
N HIS A 410 -20.71 -1.65 7.67
CA HIS A 410 -19.38 -1.59 7.08
C HIS A 410 -18.97 -0.17 6.67
N LEU A 411 -17.69 0.01 6.37
CA LEU A 411 -17.10 1.25 5.88
C LEU A 411 -16.88 1.21 4.36
N TRP A 412 -16.85 2.41 3.74
CA TRP A 412 -16.60 2.59 2.30
C TRP A 412 -16.20 4.03 1.99
N ASP A 413 -15.30 4.23 0.97
CA ASP A 413 -15.01 5.52 0.34
C ASP A 413 -14.27 6.52 1.25
N PHE A 414 -12.99 6.24 1.52
CA PHE A 414 -12.15 7.02 2.44
C PHE A 414 -11.03 7.79 1.74
N ASP A 415 -11.10 8.04 0.45
CA ASP A 415 -10.05 8.74 -0.29
C ASP A 415 -9.92 10.22 0.07
N LEU A 416 -10.98 10.87 0.57
CA LEU A 416 -11.01 12.27 1.05
C LEU A 416 -10.91 12.40 2.57
N THR A 417 -10.19 11.53 3.22
CA THR A 417 -10.01 11.49 4.69
C THR A 417 -8.57 11.81 5.09
N LEU A 418 -8.29 11.82 6.39
CA LEU A 418 -6.94 11.94 6.93
C LEU A 418 -6.17 13.13 6.32
N GLY A 419 -6.81 14.30 6.33
CA GLY A 419 -6.23 15.55 5.83
C GLY A 419 -6.28 15.72 4.30
N ASN A 420 -6.75 14.73 3.53
CA ASN A 420 -6.83 14.82 2.08
C ASN A 420 -8.17 15.43 1.60
N CYS A 421 -8.56 16.58 2.11
CA CYS A 421 -9.75 17.29 1.68
C CYS A 421 -9.47 18.77 1.49
N GLY A 422 -9.75 19.30 0.29
CA GLY A 422 -9.54 20.69 -0.08
C GLY A 422 -10.67 21.64 0.32
N TYR A 423 -11.84 21.10 0.71
CA TYR A 423 -13.06 21.89 0.93
C TYR A 423 -13.61 21.86 2.37
N PHE A 424 -12.76 21.65 3.36
CA PHE A 424 -13.19 21.71 4.75
C PHE A 424 -13.87 23.05 5.08
N ASP A 425 -14.96 22.95 5.81
CA ASP A 425 -15.58 24.13 6.40
C ASP A 425 -14.57 24.88 7.29
N TRP A 426 -14.51 26.18 7.15
CA TRP A 426 -13.61 27.05 7.92
C TRP A 426 -13.78 26.90 9.45
N ARG A 427 -14.95 26.45 9.92
CA ARG A 427 -15.25 26.22 11.34
C ARG A 427 -14.56 24.99 11.89
N VAL A 428 -14.37 23.98 11.07
CA VAL A 428 -13.71 22.70 11.46
C VAL A 428 -12.21 22.77 11.23
N GLY A 429 -11.80 23.45 10.16
CA GLY A 429 -10.41 23.48 9.71
C GLY A 429 -9.93 22.17 9.11
N ASN A 430 -8.82 22.24 8.36
CA ASN A 430 -8.22 21.08 7.67
C ASN A 430 -7.25 20.28 8.57
N GLY A 431 -6.95 20.80 9.77
CA GLY A 431 -6.00 20.19 10.68
C GLY A 431 -6.54 18.97 11.43
N PRO A 432 -5.69 18.30 12.20
CA PRO A 432 -6.06 17.09 12.95
C PRO A 432 -6.95 17.37 14.17
N GLN A 433 -7.16 18.61 14.53
CA GLN A 433 -7.93 19.02 15.72
C GLN A 433 -9.42 19.17 15.43
N ASN A 434 -10.19 19.37 16.48
CA ASN A 434 -11.64 19.58 16.52
C ASN A 434 -12.47 18.34 16.13
N PHE A 435 -13.59 18.15 16.80
CA PHE A 435 -14.57 17.15 16.40
C PHE A 435 -15.25 17.53 15.10
N PHE A 436 -15.48 16.56 14.23
CA PHE A 436 -16.22 16.78 13.00
C PHE A 436 -17.57 16.06 13.03
N ILE A 437 -17.58 14.76 13.26
CA ILE A 437 -18.83 13.98 13.29
C ILE A 437 -19.69 14.39 14.49
N LYS A 438 -19.08 14.61 15.66
CA LYS A 438 -19.79 15.02 16.87
C LYS A 438 -20.45 16.39 16.73
N ASP A 439 -19.74 17.37 16.17
CA ASP A 439 -20.16 18.78 16.25
C ASP A 439 -20.97 19.26 15.05
N PHE A 440 -21.05 18.48 13.96
CA PHE A 440 -21.72 18.89 12.73
C PHE A 440 -22.79 17.87 12.32
N ALA A 441 -23.94 18.39 11.90
CA ALA A 441 -24.94 17.63 11.19
C ALA A 441 -24.48 17.31 9.75
N SER A 442 -25.28 16.53 9.02
CA SER A 442 -25.09 16.31 7.59
C SER A 442 -24.87 17.63 6.85
N ASN A 443 -24.07 17.61 5.79
CA ASN A 443 -23.65 18.79 5.01
C ASN A 443 -22.80 19.81 5.76
N CYS A 444 -22.06 19.38 6.78
CA CYS A 444 -21.18 20.24 7.58
C CYS A 444 -21.89 21.44 8.19
N THR A 445 -23.16 21.34 8.48
CA THR A 445 -23.94 22.38 9.15
C THR A 445 -24.01 22.09 10.64
N PRO A 446 -23.67 23.02 11.53
CA PRO A 446 -23.86 22.84 12.96
C PRO A 446 -25.30 22.49 13.28
N GLY A 447 -25.52 21.50 14.12
CA GLY A 447 -26.83 21.04 14.52
C GLY A 447 -26.82 19.64 15.06
N ASP A 448 -27.99 19.11 15.30
CA ASP A 448 -28.16 17.77 15.83
C ASP A 448 -27.88 16.71 14.74
N ASN A 449 -27.16 15.68 15.12
CA ASN A 449 -27.04 14.43 14.39
C ASN A 449 -27.27 13.26 15.35
N TRP A 450 -27.36 12.04 14.81
CA TRP A 450 -27.65 10.88 15.65
C TRP A 450 -26.62 10.69 16.76
N ILE A 451 -25.33 10.88 16.48
CA ILE A 451 -24.25 10.66 17.44
C ILE A 451 -24.24 11.73 18.54
N ASN A 452 -24.33 13.01 18.21
CA ASN A 452 -24.29 14.04 19.25
C ASN A 452 -25.51 14.01 20.18
N LEU A 453 -26.65 13.53 19.66
CA LEU A 453 -27.83 13.30 20.48
C LEU A 453 -27.67 12.08 21.41
N MET A 454 -27.06 10.97 20.92
CA MET A 454 -26.71 9.83 21.76
C MET A 454 -25.71 10.19 22.86
N MET A 455 -24.81 11.12 22.62
CA MET A 455 -23.83 11.60 23.61
C MET A 455 -24.47 12.37 24.79
N ARG A 456 -25.77 12.65 24.73
CA ARG A 456 -26.54 13.14 25.88
C ARG A 456 -26.72 12.07 26.96
N ASP A 457 -26.59 10.80 26.58
CA ASP A 457 -26.65 9.68 27.48
C ASP A 457 -25.26 9.43 28.11
N PRO A 458 -25.10 9.53 29.45
CA PRO A 458 -23.85 9.23 30.11
C PRO A 458 -23.37 7.79 29.91
N ALA A 459 -24.31 6.83 29.71
CA ALA A 459 -23.95 5.43 29.47
C ALA A 459 -23.29 5.26 28.08
N PHE A 460 -23.73 6.00 27.08
CA PHE A 460 -23.07 6.05 25.77
C PHE A 460 -21.64 6.56 25.87
N LEU A 461 -21.43 7.66 26.60
CA LEU A 461 -20.09 8.24 26.80
C LEU A 461 -19.15 7.27 27.53
N ILE A 462 -19.64 6.56 28.55
CA ILE A 462 -18.86 5.54 29.27
C ILE A 462 -18.46 4.40 28.30
N LYS A 463 -19.42 3.91 27.50
CA LYS A 463 -19.14 2.86 26.50
C LYS A 463 -18.13 3.34 25.44
N LEU A 464 -18.30 4.58 24.94
CA LEU A 464 -17.40 5.19 23.96
C LEU A 464 -15.96 5.28 24.49
N LYS A 465 -15.76 5.82 25.71
CA LYS A 465 -14.44 5.94 26.34
C LYS A 465 -13.81 4.57 26.55
N SER A 466 -14.56 3.62 27.12
CA SER A 466 -14.07 2.26 27.34
C SER A 466 -13.68 1.57 26.02
N ARG A 467 -14.47 1.78 24.97
CA ARG A 467 -14.16 1.23 23.63
C ARG A 467 -12.93 1.87 23.01
N TRP A 468 -12.80 3.18 23.12
CA TRP A 468 -11.63 3.94 22.67
C TRP A 468 -10.36 3.44 23.34
N ASP A 469 -10.35 3.37 24.69
CA ASP A 469 -9.21 2.89 25.47
C ASP A 469 -8.78 1.46 25.07
N ALA A 470 -9.76 0.59 24.82
CA ALA A 470 -9.50 -0.78 24.39
C ALA A 470 -8.88 -0.87 22.98
N LEU A 471 -9.17 0.08 22.09
CA LEU A 471 -8.68 0.11 20.71
C LEU A 471 -7.33 0.86 20.57
N MET A 472 -7.01 1.74 21.49
CA MET A 472 -5.84 2.63 21.44
C MET A 472 -4.51 1.89 21.15
N PRO A 473 -4.20 0.73 21.79
CA PRO A 473 -2.96 0.01 21.51
C PRO A 473 -2.84 -0.53 20.08
N GLU A 474 -3.96 -0.78 19.39
CA GLU A 474 -3.98 -1.19 18.00
C GLU A 474 -3.91 0.01 17.06
N PHE A 475 -4.53 1.13 17.42
CA PHE A 475 -4.46 2.37 16.66
C PHE A 475 -3.04 2.96 16.62
N GLU A 476 -2.27 2.83 17.70
CA GLU A 476 -0.87 3.25 17.74
C GLU A 476 0.04 2.50 16.76
N LYS A 477 -0.38 1.35 16.24
CA LYS A 477 0.36 0.56 15.23
C LYS A 477 0.11 1.00 13.79
N ILE A 478 -0.92 1.82 13.54
CA ILE A 478 -1.30 2.23 12.19
C ILE A 478 -0.20 3.02 11.46
N PRO A 479 0.57 3.92 12.09
CA PRO A 479 1.70 4.57 11.43
C PRO A 479 2.73 3.59 10.85
N ASP A 480 3.04 2.51 11.57
CA ASP A 480 3.96 1.48 11.08
C ASP A 480 3.32 0.65 9.96
N PHE A 481 2.03 0.34 10.05
CA PHE A 481 1.28 -0.27 8.95
C PHE A 481 1.31 0.60 7.68
N ILE A 482 1.11 1.93 7.79
CA ILE A 482 1.18 2.85 6.65
C ILE A 482 2.57 2.81 6.00
N LYS A 483 3.65 2.85 6.80
CA LYS A 483 5.04 2.78 6.31
C LYS A 483 5.30 1.47 5.58
N GLU A 484 4.84 0.35 6.13
CA GLU A 484 4.96 -0.97 5.52
C GLU A 484 4.25 -1.02 4.15
N GLN A 485 3.00 -0.57 4.10
CA GLN A 485 2.23 -0.54 2.85
C GLN A 485 2.86 0.41 1.80
N ALA A 486 3.36 1.57 2.22
CA ALA A 486 4.05 2.50 1.34
C ALA A 486 5.34 1.91 0.76
N LEU A 487 6.09 1.14 1.57
CA LEU A 487 7.30 0.44 1.14
C LEU A 487 6.99 -0.63 0.08
N TYR A 488 5.88 -1.37 0.23
CA TYR A 488 5.44 -2.35 -0.79
C TYR A 488 5.03 -1.68 -2.10
N LEU A 489 4.52 -0.46 -2.05
CA LEU A 489 4.16 0.31 -3.24
C LEU A 489 5.33 1.05 -3.89
N ASP A 490 6.54 1.05 -3.33
CA ASP A 490 7.64 1.92 -3.78
C ASP A 490 7.90 1.84 -5.29
N GLN A 491 7.94 0.65 -5.87
CA GLN A 491 8.17 0.50 -7.31
C GLN A 491 6.92 0.81 -8.15
N ALA A 492 5.75 0.38 -7.67
CA ALA A 492 4.48 0.56 -8.37
C ALA A 492 4.04 2.04 -8.38
N GLN A 493 4.22 2.78 -7.26
CA GLN A 493 3.90 4.20 -7.21
C GLN A 493 4.74 5.03 -8.20
N LYS A 494 6.02 4.68 -8.40
CA LYS A 494 6.89 5.36 -9.39
C LYS A 494 6.31 5.25 -10.79
N ARG A 495 5.87 4.04 -11.20
CA ARG A 495 5.20 3.81 -12.50
C ARG A 495 3.86 4.53 -12.57
N ASN A 496 3.07 4.51 -11.48
CA ASN A 496 1.79 5.22 -11.41
C ASN A 496 1.96 6.72 -11.65
N PHE A 497 2.94 7.36 -10.98
CA PHE A 497 3.14 8.80 -11.06
C PHE A 497 3.97 9.25 -12.28
N GLN A 498 4.56 8.32 -13.04
CA GLN A 498 5.03 8.59 -14.40
C GLN A 498 3.86 8.79 -15.37
N ARG A 499 2.75 8.04 -15.19
CA ARG A 499 1.54 8.18 -16.01
C ARG A 499 0.64 9.31 -15.52
N TRP A 500 0.41 9.39 -14.22
CA TRP A 500 -0.47 10.37 -13.55
C TRP A 500 0.40 11.31 -12.73
N ASN A 501 0.62 12.52 -13.22
CA ASN A 501 1.51 13.45 -12.53
C ASN A 501 1.02 13.70 -11.08
N ILE A 502 1.86 13.39 -10.09
CA ILE A 502 1.53 13.55 -8.67
C ILE A 502 1.15 15.00 -8.29
N ARG A 503 1.57 15.99 -9.10
CA ARG A 503 1.25 17.41 -8.90
C ARG A 503 -0.10 17.81 -9.45
N GLU A 504 -0.72 16.96 -10.29
CA GLU A 504 -2.08 17.21 -10.74
C GLU A 504 -3.07 17.05 -9.58
N SER A 505 -4.05 17.93 -9.53
CA SER A 505 -5.08 17.92 -8.51
C SER A 505 -6.44 18.31 -9.07
N VAL A 506 -7.49 17.89 -8.37
CA VAL A 506 -8.82 18.46 -8.50
C VAL A 506 -8.95 19.49 -7.37
N ASP A 507 -8.53 20.71 -7.64
CA ASP A 507 -8.21 21.76 -6.65
C ASP A 507 -9.27 22.03 -5.58
N TRP A 508 -10.53 21.80 -5.91
CA TRP A 508 -11.63 22.02 -4.96
C TRP A 508 -11.94 20.79 -4.08
N VAL A 509 -11.38 19.62 -4.41
CA VAL A 509 -11.66 18.34 -3.72
C VAL A 509 -10.46 17.88 -2.90
N MET A 510 -9.26 17.94 -3.50
CA MET A 510 -8.04 17.37 -2.94
C MET A 510 -7.24 18.41 -2.17
N PHE A 511 -6.55 17.97 -1.13
CA PHE A 511 -5.50 18.78 -0.52
C PHE A 511 -4.40 19.10 -1.55
N PRO A 512 -3.75 20.27 -1.51
CA PRO A 512 -2.65 20.60 -2.42
C PRO A 512 -1.53 19.56 -2.39
N SER A 513 -0.97 19.25 -3.56
CA SER A 513 0.11 18.28 -3.66
C SER A 513 1.39 18.73 -2.94
N LEU A 514 1.98 17.83 -2.16
CA LEU A 514 3.26 18.02 -1.49
C LEU A 514 4.46 17.72 -2.41
N GLY A 515 4.19 17.24 -3.62
CA GLY A 515 5.15 17.15 -4.73
C GLY A 515 5.97 15.86 -4.82
N SER A 516 5.94 14.99 -3.82
CA SER A 516 6.52 13.63 -3.89
C SER A 516 5.71 12.64 -3.07
N TYR A 517 5.79 11.35 -3.44
CA TYR A 517 5.08 10.28 -2.76
C TYR A 517 5.46 10.17 -1.28
N GLU A 518 6.75 10.26 -0.97
CA GLU A 518 7.26 10.20 0.39
C GLU A 518 6.62 11.29 1.28
N LYS A 519 6.54 12.52 0.77
CA LYS A 519 5.92 13.63 1.51
C LYS A 519 4.41 13.45 1.71
N GLU A 520 3.72 12.86 0.73
CA GLU A 520 2.30 12.55 0.86
C GLU A 520 2.07 11.46 1.92
N VAL A 521 2.95 10.45 2.00
CA VAL A 521 2.91 9.41 3.02
C VAL A 521 3.28 9.95 4.39
N ASP A 522 4.35 10.76 4.50
CA ASP A 522 4.74 11.41 5.75
C ASP A 522 3.59 12.26 6.30
N TYR A 523 2.95 13.07 5.44
CA TYR A 523 1.79 13.88 5.82
C TYR A 523 0.61 13.02 6.31
N LEU A 524 0.33 11.89 5.66
CA LEU A 524 -0.72 10.96 6.12
C LEU A 524 -0.41 10.43 7.51
N ILE A 525 0.84 10.05 7.78
CA ILE A 525 1.31 9.54 9.08
C ILE A 525 1.21 10.62 10.14
N ASP A 526 1.72 11.81 9.85
CA ASP A 526 1.71 12.95 10.78
C ASP A 526 0.28 13.34 11.12
N PHE A 527 -0.59 13.48 10.11
CA PHE A 527 -2.01 13.80 10.33
C PHE A 527 -2.70 12.75 11.20
N TYR A 528 -2.50 11.46 10.89
CA TYR A 528 -3.10 10.37 11.66
C TYR A 528 -2.61 10.39 13.11
N THR A 529 -1.33 10.54 13.32
CA THR A 529 -0.69 10.53 14.65
C THR A 529 -1.18 11.70 15.49
N ASP A 530 -1.14 12.90 14.93
CA ASP A 530 -1.62 14.11 15.62
C ASP A 530 -3.13 14.01 15.92
N ARG A 531 -3.91 13.44 14.99
CA ARG A 531 -5.33 13.22 15.17
C ARG A 531 -5.64 12.22 16.27
N LEU A 532 -4.92 11.10 16.29
CA LEU A 532 -5.07 10.05 17.30
C LEU A 532 -4.88 10.61 18.72
N TYR A 533 -3.76 11.30 18.96
CA TYR A 533 -3.47 11.82 20.29
C TYR A 533 -4.34 13.02 20.67
N TRP A 534 -4.75 13.84 19.71
CA TRP A 534 -5.73 14.89 20.00
C TRP A 534 -7.09 14.30 20.42
N LEU A 535 -7.56 13.27 19.69
CA LEU A 535 -8.82 12.57 20.01
C LEU A 535 -8.76 11.86 21.34
N ASP A 536 -7.61 11.26 21.69
CA ASP A 536 -7.42 10.59 22.97
C ASP A 536 -7.70 11.54 24.13
N GLY A 537 -7.09 12.71 24.14
CA GLY A 537 -7.42 13.75 25.11
C GLY A 537 -8.87 14.22 25.04
N ALA A 538 -9.37 14.52 23.83
CA ALA A 538 -10.68 15.11 23.64
C ALA A 538 -11.85 14.14 24.00
N ILE A 539 -11.70 12.83 23.72
CA ILE A 539 -12.71 11.82 24.11
C ILE A 539 -12.71 11.62 25.61
N ASN A 540 -11.54 11.62 26.25
CA ASN A 540 -11.44 11.50 27.70
C ASN A 540 -12.04 12.70 28.45
N ASP A 541 -12.09 13.87 27.81
CA ASP A 541 -12.70 15.09 28.36
C ASP A 541 -14.23 15.17 28.12
N LEU A 542 -14.85 14.29 27.29
CA LEU A 542 -16.29 14.22 27.12
C LEU A 542 -16.98 13.72 28.39
#